data_1491d1fff053003452e9c56c2802f443
#
_entry.id   1491d1fff053003452e9c56c2802f443
#
_cell.length_a   1.000
_cell.length_b   1.000
_cell.length_c   1.000
_cell.angle_alpha   90.00
_cell.angle_beta   90.00
_cell.angle_gamma   90.00
#
_symmetry.space_group_name_H-M   'P 1'
#
loop_
_entity.id
_entity.type
_entity.pdbx_description
1 polymer ?
#
loop_
_entity_poly.entity_id
_entity_poly.type
_entity_poly.pdbx_seq_one_letter_code
_entity_poly.pdbx_strand_id
1 'polypeptide(L)'
;YCPQAHIICHNLEEIHQGKIFSIAVHSGFYAVPGLDQPDYRTEDGDLIDSILATTNEGRPCGVINRLTHTYESGATSMVLGRSAFGKTAMEIMAEDAPVNLLIKAECDVLTRKLNVTVEGYCTADVPSEKAFLSIVMTQDNIVGPQNGAGVGDQYVHQSMLRDYLTPVLGDEITIAKDQYFSKSYTFELPKAIIAPETNKTVDKTETKK
;
A
#
# COMPACT_ATOMS: atom_id res chain seq x y z
N TYR A 1 -14.72 -8.88 9.39
CA TYR A 1 -14.71 -7.46 9.00
C TYR A 1 -13.68 -7.17 7.88
N CYS A 2 -12.46 -7.73 7.91
CA CYS A 2 -11.44 -7.52 6.86
C CYS A 2 -11.90 -7.98 5.46
N PRO A 3 -12.54 -9.16 5.28
CA PRO A 3 -13.07 -9.53 3.96
C PRO A 3 -14.07 -8.52 3.39
N GLN A 4 -14.87 -7.88 4.24
CA GLN A 4 -15.81 -6.84 3.79
C GLN A 4 -15.10 -5.58 3.30
N ALA A 5 -14.02 -5.15 3.97
CA ALA A 5 -13.21 -4.02 3.50
C ALA A 5 -12.54 -4.34 2.16
N HIS A 6 -12.01 -5.56 2.01
CA HIS A 6 -11.44 -6.02 0.74
C HIS A 6 -12.47 -5.96 -0.40
N ILE A 7 -13.70 -6.45 -0.18
CA ILE A 7 -14.78 -6.36 -1.18
C ILE A 7 -15.06 -4.90 -1.56
N ILE A 8 -15.11 -3.99 -0.58
CA ILE A 8 -15.33 -2.56 -0.86
C ILE A 8 -14.21 -2.00 -1.74
N CYS A 9 -12.94 -2.25 -1.39
CA CYS A 9 -11.80 -1.78 -2.16
C CYS A 9 -11.81 -2.35 -3.58
N HIS A 10 -12.01 -3.66 -3.71
CA HIS A 10 -12.06 -4.33 -5.01
C HIS A 10 -13.19 -3.80 -5.90
N ASN A 11 -14.39 -3.60 -5.36
CA ASN A 11 -15.50 -3.01 -6.10
C ASN A 11 -15.18 -1.57 -6.56
N LEU A 12 -14.53 -0.77 -5.71
CA LEU A 12 -14.10 0.58 -6.09
C LEU A 12 -13.09 0.56 -7.22
N GLU A 13 -12.12 -0.37 -7.20
CA GLU A 13 -11.15 -0.55 -8.28
C GLU A 13 -11.79 -1.00 -9.59
N GLU A 14 -12.73 -1.96 -9.53
CA GLU A 14 -13.45 -2.45 -10.72
C GLU A 14 -14.32 -1.38 -11.36
N ILE A 15 -15.05 -0.60 -10.56
CA ILE A 15 -15.93 0.47 -11.06
C ILE A 15 -15.11 1.65 -11.61
N HIS A 16 -13.95 1.92 -11.00
CA HIS A 16 -13.12 3.10 -11.32
C HIS A 16 -11.73 2.69 -11.82
N GLN A 17 -11.68 1.76 -12.77
CA GLN A 17 -10.45 1.22 -13.34
C GLN A 17 -9.46 2.31 -13.75
N GLY A 18 -8.21 2.17 -13.32
CA GLY A 18 -7.14 3.12 -13.61
C GLY A 18 -7.19 4.43 -12.80
N LYS A 19 -8.17 4.60 -11.90
CA LYS A 19 -8.29 5.79 -11.03
C LYS A 19 -8.14 5.47 -9.55
N ILE A 20 -8.47 4.26 -9.14
CA ILE A 20 -8.32 3.79 -7.75
C ILE A 20 -7.41 2.57 -7.76
N PHE A 21 -6.46 2.56 -6.83
CA PHE A 21 -5.54 1.46 -6.58
C PHE A 21 -5.51 1.21 -5.08
N SER A 22 -5.75 -0.01 -4.65
CA SER A 22 -5.63 -0.39 -3.25
C SER A 22 -4.32 -1.10 -2.96
N ILE A 23 -3.86 -0.97 -1.71
CA ILE A 23 -2.73 -1.72 -1.17
C ILE A 23 -3.20 -2.36 0.13
N ALA A 24 -3.30 -3.68 0.13
CA ALA A 24 -3.70 -4.44 1.30
C ALA A 24 -2.49 -4.69 2.21
N VAL A 25 -2.41 -3.97 3.31
CA VAL A 25 -1.31 -4.08 4.28
C VAL A 25 -1.71 -5.01 5.42
N HIS A 26 -0.95 -6.08 5.61
CA HIS A 26 -1.05 -6.95 6.77
C HIS A 26 0.00 -6.52 7.79
N SER A 27 -0.42 -5.97 8.92
CA SER A 27 0.46 -5.38 9.93
C SER A 27 -0.09 -5.54 11.34
N GLY A 28 0.80 -5.41 12.31
CA GLY A 28 0.48 -5.37 13.73
C GLY A 28 -0.13 -6.66 14.28
N PHE A 29 -0.77 -6.55 15.44
CA PHE A 29 -1.27 -7.68 16.22
C PHE A 29 -2.31 -8.54 15.46
N TYR A 30 -3.21 -7.91 14.69
CA TYR A 30 -4.28 -8.62 14.00
C TYR A 30 -3.82 -9.43 12.78
N ALA A 31 -2.59 -9.20 12.32
CA ALA A 31 -1.99 -9.91 11.20
C ALA A 31 -0.98 -10.99 11.64
N VAL A 32 -0.82 -11.20 12.95
CA VAL A 32 0.00 -12.29 13.47
C VAL A 32 -0.63 -13.62 13.06
N PRO A 33 0.10 -14.50 12.35
CA PRO A 33 -0.45 -15.76 11.87
C PRO A 33 -0.73 -16.72 13.03
N GLY A 34 -1.70 -17.59 12.84
CA GLY A 34 -1.90 -18.76 13.68
C GLY A 34 -0.81 -19.82 13.45
N LEU A 35 -0.88 -20.92 14.22
CA LEU A 35 0.01 -22.06 14.03
C LEU A 35 -0.14 -22.60 12.59
N ASP A 36 0.99 -22.86 11.93
CA ASP A 36 1.07 -23.38 10.56
C ASP A 36 0.41 -22.49 9.47
N GLN A 37 0.15 -21.23 9.77
CA GLN A 37 -0.33 -20.25 8.81
C GLN A 37 0.82 -19.40 8.26
N PRO A 38 0.74 -18.97 6.97
CA PRO A 38 1.72 -18.06 6.40
C PRO A 38 1.65 -16.68 7.08
N ASP A 39 2.80 -16.06 7.27
CA ASP A 39 2.88 -14.68 7.71
C ASP A 39 2.86 -13.74 6.51
N TYR A 40 1.84 -12.92 6.40
CA TYR A 40 1.68 -11.95 5.32
C TYR A 40 2.22 -10.56 5.67
N ARG A 41 2.71 -10.38 6.89
CA ARG A 41 3.31 -9.11 7.31
C ARG A 41 4.64 -8.87 6.59
N THR A 42 4.99 -7.62 6.46
CA THR A 42 6.30 -7.17 5.97
C THR A 42 6.85 -6.11 6.91
N GLU A 43 8.17 -5.95 6.98
CA GLU A 43 8.79 -4.87 7.78
C GLU A 43 8.29 -3.50 7.33
N ASP A 44 8.17 -3.29 6.01
CA ASP A 44 7.65 -2.05 5.44
C ASP A 44 6.16 -1.85 5.75
N GLY A 45 5.38 -2.93 5.81
CA GLY A 45 3.98 -2.90 6.22
C GLY A 45 3.81 -2.44 7.66
N ASP A 46 4.62 -2.95 8.59
CA ASP A 46 4.62 -2.52 9.97
C ASP A 46 5.14 -1.08 10.12
N LEU A 47 6.14 -0.69 9.33
CA LEU A 47 6.67 0.67 9.33
C LEU A 47 5.63 1.68 8.82
N ILE A 48 4.97 1.43 7.68
CA ILE A 48 3.95 2.35 7.15
C ILE A 48 2.72 2.42 8.07
N ASP A 49 2.33 1.33 8.71
CA ASP A 49 1.27 1.29 9.72
C ASP A 49 1.59 2.26 10.89
N SER A 50 2.84 2.24 11.35
CA SER A 50 3.31 3.16 12.39
C SER A 50 3.32 4.62 11.92
N ILE A 51 3.85 4.90 10.71
CA ILE A 51 3.95 6.24 10.15
C ILE A 51 2.57 6.88 9.95
N LEU A 52 1.60 6.10 9.46
CA LEU A 52 0.24 6.58 9.22
C LEU A 52 -0.63 6.59 10.48
N ALA A 53 -0.06 6.27 11.64
CA ALA A 53 -0.74 6.20 12.94
C ALA A 53 -1.96 5.25 12.96
N THR A 54 -1.93 4.21 12.12
CA THR A 54 -3.00 3.20 12.06
C THR A 54 -2.85 2.10 13.10
N THR A 55 -1.68 2.01 13.74
CA THR A 55 -1.31 0.94 14.67
C THR A 55 -2.28 0.73 15.83
N ASN A 56 -2.86 1.83 16.35
CA ASN A 56 -3.78 1.79 17.49
C ASN A 56 -5.25 1.78 17.08
N GLU A 57 -5.52 1.74 15.79
CA GLU A 57 -6.89 1.74 15.27
C GLU A 57 -7.46 0.33 15.15
N GLY A 58 -8.79 0.24 15.24
CA GLY A 58 -9.48 -1.02 14.99
C GLY A 58 -9.32 -1.48 13.54
N ARG A 59 -9.26 -2.78 13.31
CA ARG A 59 -9.18 -3.35 11.96
C ARG A 59 -10.55 -3.83 11.46
N PRO A 60 -10.86 -3.66 10.17
CA PRO A 60 -10.06 -2.99 9.12
C PRO A 60 -10.17 -1.47 9.18
N CYS A 61 -9.08 -0.80 8.94
CA CYS A 61 -9.01 0.64 8.71
C CYS A 61 -8.21 0.92 7.42
N GLY A 62 -8.23 2.14 6.94
CA GLY A 62 -7.50 2.54 5.74
C GLY A 62 -7.16 4.01 5.73
N VAL A 63 -6.27 4.38 4.82
CA VAL A 63 -5.86 5.75 4.54
C VAL A 63 -6.00 5.97 3.04
N ILE A 64 -6.60 7.08 2.61
CA ILE A 64 -6.77 7.41 1.21
C ILE A 64 -5.95 8.67 0.90
N ASN A 65 -5.01 8.55 -0.05
CA ASN A 65 -4.09 9.61 -0.49
C ASN A 65 -3.34 10.33 0.64
N ARG A 66 -3.26 9.74 1.84
CA ARG A 66 -2.66 10.35 3.06
C ARG A 66 -3.29 11.70 3.42
N LEU A 67 -4.57 11.89 3.07
CA LEU A 67 -5.30 13.10 3.37
C LEU A 67 -5.98 13.00 4.74
N THR A 68 -6.02 14.12 5.44
CA THR A 68 -6.76 14.25 6.69
C THR A 68 -8.22 14.56 6.38
N HIS A 69 -9.12 13.80 6.99
CA HIS A 69 -10.58 13.96 6.86
C HIS A 69 -11.16 14.49 8.16
N THR A 70 -12.22 15.28 8.05
CA THR A 70 -12.97 15.78 9.19
C THR A 70 -14.25 14.98 9.35
N TYR A 71 -14.42 14.35 10.49
CA TYR A 71 -15.65 13.64 10.87
C TYR A 71 -16.77 14.60 11.27
N GLU A 72 -18.00 14.12 11.27
CA GLU A 72 -19.17 14.90 11.73
C GLU A 72 -19.03 15.41 13.17
N SER A 73 -18.26 14.71 14.00
CA SER A 73 -17.92 15.14 15.35
C SER A 73 -16.97 16.32 15.42
N GLY A 74 -16.42 16.78 14.28
CA GLY A 74 -15.36 17.79 14.19
C GLY A 74 -13.96 17.24 14.43
N ALA A 75 -13.81 15.98 14.79
CA ALA A 75 -12.50 15.33 14.90
C ALA A 75 -11.88 15.16 13.52
N THR A 76 -10.55 15.26 13.43
CA THR A 76 -9.79 15.05 12.20
C THR A 76 -8.94 13.79 12.32
N SER A 77 -8.90 12.99 11.26
CA SER A 77 -8.04 11.81 11.17
C SER A 77 -7.66 11.52 9.72
N MET A 78 -6.48 11.00 9.52
CA MET A 78 -6.07 10.39 8.24
C MET A 78 -6.62 8.96 8.11
N VAL A 79 -6.89 8.32 9.25
CA VAL A 79 -7.35 6.93 9.31
C VAL A 79 -8.87 6.87 9.24
N LEU A 80 -9.38 6.03 8.37
CA LEU A 80 -10.79 5.84 8.09
C LEU A 80 -11.24 4.41 8.43
N GLY A 81 -12.42 4.28 9.00
CA GLY A 81 -13.13 3.02 9.03
C GLY A 81 -13.68 2.64 7.65
N ARG A 82 -13.85 1.34 7.38
CA ARG A 82 -14.28 0.83 6.08
C ARG A 82 -15.58 1.44 5.53
N SER A 83 -16.49 1.87 6.39
CA SER A 83 -17.76 2.50 5.98
C SER A 83 -17.58 3.85 5.30
N ALA A 84 -16.42 4.50 5.51
CA ALA A 84 -16.11 5.79 4.91
C ALA A 84 -15.34 5.67 3.58
N PHE A 85 -14.80 4.49 3.23
CA PHE A 85 -13.94 4.32 2.06
C PHE A 85 -14.60 4.80 0.76
N GLY A 86 -15.81 4.34 0.47
CA GLY A 86 -16.52 4.71 -0.77
C GLY A 86 -16.76 6.21 -0.89
N LYS A 87 -17.33 6.81 0.16
CA LYS A 87 -17.62 8.25 0.17
C LYS A 87 -16.35 9.07 -0.02
N THR A 88 -15.32 8.80 0.78
CA THR A 88 -14.05 9.53 0.73
C THR A 88 -13.33 9.37 -0.61
N ALA A 89 -13.32 8.16 -1.19
CA ALA A 89 -12.74 7.92 -2.50
C ALA A 89 -13.44 8.74 -3.58
N MET A 90 -14.77 8.81 -3.55
CA MET A 90 -15.55 9.61 -4.53
C MET A 90 -15.31 11.12 -4.37
N GLU A 91 -15.19 11.61 -3.14
CA GLU A 91 -14.86 13.02 -2.87
C GLU A 91 -13.49 13.38 -3.44
N ILE A 92 -12.48 12.54 -3.22
CA ILE A 92 -11.12 12.77 -3.75
C ILE A 92 -11.09 12.69 -5.28
N MET A 93 -11.82 11.74 -5.88
CA MET A 93 -11.86 11.61 -7.34
C MET A 93 -12.59 12.76 -8.05
N ALA A 94 -13.37 13.56 -7.33
CA ALA A 94 -14.00 14.76 -7.87
C ALA A 94 -13.01 15.95 -8.00
N GLU A 95 -11.85 15.85 -7.35
CA GLU A 95 -10.79 16.85 -7.44
C GLU A 95 -9.85 16.56 -8.62
N ASP A 96 -9.28 17.61 -9.18
CA ASP A 96 -8.27 17.49 -10.23
C ASP A 96 -6.95 16.96 -9.64
N ALA A 97 -6.35 15.96 -10.29
CA ALA A 97 -5.05 15.47 -9.90
C ALA A 97 -3.94 16.49 -10.25
N PRO A 98 -3.15 16.95 -9.28
CA PRO A 98 -2.11 17.95 -9.55
C PRO A 98 -0.92 17.38 -10.34
N VAL A 99 -0.80 16.05 -10.39
CA VAL A 99 0.28 15.35 -11.11
C VAL A 99 -0.31 14.15 -11.86
N ASN A 100 -0.04 14.08 -13.16
CA ASN A 100 -0.28 12.88 -13.94
C ASN A 100 0.92 11.96 -13.86
N LEU A 101 0.70 10.68 -13.65
CA LEU A 101 1.76 9.68 -13.52
C LEU A 101 1.57 8.57 -14.57
N LEU A 102 2.70 8.11 -15.11
CA LEU A 102 2.79 6.91 -15.93
C LEU A 102 3.91 6.04 -15.37
N ILE A 103 3.62 4.77 -15.17
CA ILE A 103 4.62 3.77 -14.76
C ILE A 103 4.81 2.74 -15.88
N LYS A 104 6.06 2.42 -16.18
CA LYS A 104 6.47 1.32 -17.05
C LYS A 104 7.36 0.38 -16.25
N ALA A 105 7.03 -0.90 -16.27
CA ALA A 105 7.79 -1.92 -15.55
C ALA A 105 8.10 -3.09 -16.49
N GLU A 106 9.36 -3.47 -16.56
CA GLU A 106 9.84 -4.59 -17.37
C GLU A 106 10.69 -5.53 -16.50
N CYS A 107 10.31 -6.79 -16.46
CA CYS A 107 11.02 -7.81 -15.69
C CYS A 107 11.65 -8.85 -16.63
N ASP A 108 12.97 -8.99 -16.56
CA ASP A 108 13.66 -10.13 -17.14
C ASP A 108 13.48 -11.33 -16.20
N VAL A 109 12.67 -12.29 -16.61
CA VAL A 109 12.32 -13.47 -15.81
C VAL A 109 13.50 -14.41 -15.55
N LEU A 110 14.53 -14.38 -16.40
CA LEU A 110 15.72 -15.22 -16.23
C LEU A 110 16.68 -14.64 -15.20
N THR A 111 16.93 -13.36 -15.27
CA THR A 111 17.82 -12.64 -14.35
C THR A 111 17.07 -12.08 -13.14
N ARG A 112 15.74 -12.05 -13.18
CA ARG A 112 14.85 -11.45 -12.18
C ARG A 112 15.07 -9.95 -11.97
N LYS A 113 15.65 -9.31 -12.98
CA LYS A 113 15.92 -7.89 -12.97
C LYS A 113 14.66 -7.14 -13.39
N LEU A 114 14.15 -6.31 -12.49
CA LEU A 114 13.01 -5.44 -12.73
C LEU A 114 13.50 -4.02 -12.98
N ASN A 115 13.18 -3.48 -14.16
CA ASN A 115 13.39 -2.08 -14.48
C ASN A 115 12.04 -1.35 -14.40
N VAL A 116 12.03 -0.25 -13.65
CA VAL A 116 10.83 0.58 -13.48
C VAL A 116 11.18 2.00 -13.89
N THR A 117 10.36 2.58 -14.77
CA THR A 117 10.44 4.01 -15.11
C THR A 117 9.12 4.66 -14.74
N VAL A 118 9.20 5.72 -13.94
CA VAL A 118 8.06 6.58 -13.60
C VAL A 118 8.26 7.91 -14.30
N GLU A 119 7.26 8.29 -15.06
CA GLU A 119 7.17 9.58 -15.74
C GLU A 119 6.02 10.38 -15.13
N GLY A 120 6.21 11.67 -14.93
CA GLY A 120 5.15 12.51 -14.38
C GLY A 120 5.15 13.90 -15.00
N TYR A 121 3.95 14.49 -15.04
CA TYR A 121 3.75 15.87 -15.45
C TYR A 121 2.88 16.59 -14.43
N CYS A 122 3.39 17.70 -13.89
CA CYS A 122 2.67 18.49 -12.92
C CYS A 122 1.75 19.49 -13.61
N THR A 123 0.44 19.39 -13.35
CA THR A 123 -0.62 20.16 -14.03
C THR A 123 -1.08 21.38 -13.25
N ALA A 124 -0.76 21.45 -11.95
CA ALA A 124 -1.23 22.51 -11.06
C ALA A 124 -0.11 23.04 -10.18
N ASP A 125 -0.36 24.17 -9.54
CA ASP A 125 0.51 24.67 -8.49
C ASP A 125 0.52 23.70 -7.30
N VAL A 126 1.70 23.43 -6.79
CA VAL A 126 1.92 22.49 -5.67
C VAL A 126 2.40 23.27 -4.44
N PRO A 127 2.00 22.84 -3.23
CA PRO A 127 2.38 23.55 -2.01
C PRO A 127 3.90 23.52 -1.71
N SER A 128 4.62 22.63 -2.37
CA SER A 128 6.07 22.48 -2.27
C SER A 128 6.63 21.90 -3.56
N GLU A 129 7.78 22.40 -4.01
CA GLU A 129 8.54 21.81 -5.12
C GLU A 129 9.16 20.46 -4.77
N LYS A 130 9.23 20.13 -3.47
CA LYS A 130 9.67 18.84 -2.98
C LYS A 130 8.48 17.89 -2.85
N ALA A 131 8.60 16.75 -3.50
CA ALA A 131 7.69 15.63 -3.37
C ALA A 131 8.48 14.33 -3.12
N PHE A 132 7.77 13.27 -2.75
CA PHE A 132 8.38 11.98 -2.49
C PHE A 132 7.71 10.92 -3.35
N LEU A 133 8.51 10.18 -4.10
CA LEU A 133 8.06 9.11 -4.98
C LEU A 133 8.31 7.76 -4.33
N SER A 134 7.24 7.06 -3.98
CA SER A 134 7.31 5.68 -3.49
C SER A 134 6.92 4.70 -4.60
N ILE A 135 7.68 3.62 -4.74
CA ILE A 135 7.35 2.48 -5.60
C ILE A 135 7.01 1.30 -4.71
N VAL A 136 5.81 0.78 -4.88
CA VAL A 136 5.26 -0.30 -4.06
C VAL A 136 5.05 -1.53 -4.93
N MET A 137 5.47 -2.68 -4.45
CA MET A 137 5.21 -3.97 -5.06
C MET A 137 4.06 -4.66 -4.35
N THR A 138 3.01 -4.98 -5.08
CA THR A 138 1.87 -5.76 -4.60
C THR A 138 1.79 -7.10 -5.32
N GLN A 139 1.06 -8.04 -4.74
CA GLN A 139 0.80 -9.35 -5.33
C GLN A 139 -0.68 -9.69 -5.23
N ASP A 140 -1.22 -10.17 -6.34
CA ASP A 140 -2.59 -10.68 -6.45
C ASP A 140 -2.64 -12.19 -6.39
N ASN A 141 -3.85 -12.71 -6.17
CA ASN A 141 -4.17 -14.15 -6.23
C ASN A 141 -3.38 -15.00 -5.20
N ILE A 142 -3.07 -14.44 -4.04
CA ILE A 142 -2.50 -15.22 -2.94
C ILE A 142 -3.62 -15.99 -2.26
N VAL A 143 -3.60 -17.30 -2.37
CA VAL A 143 -4.58 -18.19 -1.71
C VAL A 143 -4.08 -18.54 -0.32
N GLY A 144 -4.90 -18.29 0.69
CA GLY A 144 -4.54 -18.61 2.07
C GLY A 144 -5.60 -18.17 3.10
N PRO A 145 -5.31 -18.33 4.39
CA PRO A 145 -6.26 -18.04 5.44
C PRO A 145 -6.57 -16.55 5.56
N GLN A 146 -7.86 -16.24 5.76
CA GLN A 146 -8.33 -14.92 6.13
C GLN A 146 -9.37 -15.03 7.22
N ASN A 147 -9.06 -14.50 8.39
CA ASN A 147 -9.95 -14.59 9.53
C ASN A 147 -11.32 -13.93 9.24
N GLY A 148 -12.40 -14.65 9.51
CA GLY A 148 -13.75 -14.19 9.28
C GLY A 148 -14.25 -14.26 7.82
N ALA A 149 -13.50 -14.87 6.91
CA ALA A 149 -13.93 -15.08 5.52
C ALA A 149 -14.89 -16.26 5.35
N GLY A 150 -14.87 -17.26 6.27
CA GLY A 150 -15.74 -18.43 6.22
C GLY A 150 -15.38 -19.46 5.16
N VAL A 151 -14.21 -19.32 4.51
CA VAL A 151 -13.74 -20.22 3.42
C VAL A 151 -12.44 -20.93 3.77
N GLY A 152 -12.05 -20.94 5.05
CA GLY A 152 -10.82 -21.56 5.51
C GLY A 152 -9.60 -20.95 4.82
N ASP A 153 -8.72 -21.81 4.31
CA ASP A 153 -7.49 -21.44 3.63
C ASP A 153 -7.67 -21.12 2.14
N GLN A 154 -8.92 -21.03 1.67
CA GLN A 154 -9.24 -20.80 0.25
C GLN A 154 -9.58 -19.32 -0.04
N TYR A 155 -9.28 -18.41 0.87
CA TYR A 155 -9.47 -16.99 0.61
C TYR A 155 -8.42 -16.50 -0.39
N VAL A 156 -8.87 -15.72 -1.37
CA VAL A 156 -7.99 -15.13 -2.39
C VAL A 156 -7.71 -13.68 -2.03
N HIS A 157 -6.48 -13.41 -1.63
CA HIS A 157 -6.01 -12.05 -1.34
C HIS A 157 -5.61 -11.34 -2.64
N GLN A 158 -5.95 -10.06 -2.74
CA GLN A 158 -5.60 -9.18 -3.85
C GLN A 158 -4.84 -7.95 -3.32
N SER A 159 -4.04 -7.35 -4.19
CA SER A 159 -3.28 -6.11 -3.92
C SER A 159 -2.45 -6.16 -2.63
N MET A 160 -2.00 -7.37 -2.24
CA MET A 160 -1.25 -7.56 -1.01
C MET A 160 0.12 -6.92 -1.09
N LEU A 161 0.46 -6.04 -0.15
CA LEU A 161 1.79 -5.45 -0.03
C LEU A 161 2.86 -6.54 0.12
N ARG A 162 3.89 -6.49 -0.73
CA ARG A 162 5.04 -7.39 -0.65
C ARG A 162 6.34 -6.68 -0.33
N ASP A 163 6.52 -5.47 -0.87
CA ASP A 163 7.75 -4.70 -0.66
C ASP A 163 7.54 -3.23 -1.02
N TYR A 164 8.33 -2.34 -0.43
CA TYR A 164 8.58 -1.01 -0.94
C TYR A 164 9.93 -1.03 -1.66
N LEU A 165 9.91 -0.79 -2.95
CA LEU A 165 11.13 -0.80 -3.78
C LEU A 165 11.95 0.50 -3.64
N THR A 166 11.40 1.48 -2.95
CA THR A 166 12.06 2.72 -2.49
C THR A 166 11.96 2.76 -0.97
N PRO A 167 12.58 3.73 -0.27
CA PRO A 167 12.23 3.99 1.11
C PRO A 167 10.70 4.15 1.28
N VAL A 168 10.14 3.72 2.39
CA VAL A 168 8.67 3.74 2.63
C VAL A 168 8.08 5.15 2.48
N LEU A 169 8.84 6.18 2.84
CA LEU A 169 8.45 7.58 2.63
C LEU A 169 8.74 8.09 1.21
N GLY A 170 9.41 7.30 0.38
CA GLY A 170 9.76 7.62 -1.00
C GLY A 170 11.11 8.32 -1.15
N ASP A 171 11.55 8.39 -2.40
CA ASP A 171 12.71 9.18 -2.81
C ASP A 171 12.29 10.63 -3.08
N GLU A 172 13.08 11.59 -2.62
CA GLU A 172 12.82 13.01 -2.89
C GLU A 172 12.93 13.29 -4.39
N ILE A 173 11.92 13.94 -4.93
CA ILE A 173 11.88 14.44 -6.30
C ILE A 173 11.49 15.93 -6.28
N THR A 174 11.88 16.65 -7.31
CA THR A 174 11.44 18.02 -7.54
C THR A 174 10.28 18.01 -8.53
N ILE A 175 9.21 18.70 -8.19
CA ILE A 175 8.04 18.91 -9.06
C ILE A 175 7.70 20.41 -9.10
N ALA A 176 7.28 20.89 -10.25
CA ALA A 176 6.75 22.24 -10.40
C ALA A 176 5.70 22.25 -11.50
N LYS A 177 4.76 23.18 -11.43
CA LYS A 177 3.72 23.33 -12.45
C LYS A 177 4.33 23.41 -13.85
N ASP A 178 3.67 22.74 -14.79
CA ASP A 178 4.06 22.66 -16.19
C ASP A 178 5.44 21.99 -16.42
N GLN A 179 5.93 21.25 -15.41
CA GLN A 179 7.19 20.53 -15.49
C GLN A 179 6.96 19.01 -15.61
N TYR A 180 7.80 18.42 -16.43
CA TYR A 180 7.91 16.98 -16.59
C TYR A 180 9.07 16.45 -15.74
N PHE A 181 8.88 15.28 -15.15
CA PHE A 181 9.96 14.53 -14.51
C PHE A 181 9.95 13.08 -14.93
N SER A 182 11.11 12.44 -14.85
CA SER A 182 11.28 11.00 -15.05
C SER A 182 12.29 10.45 -14.05
N LYS A 183 11.96 9.28 -13.49
CA LYS A 183 12.87 8.51 -12.61
C LYS A 183 12.88 7.07 -13.07
N SER A 184 14.06 6.49 -13.11
CA SER A 184 14.24 5.06 -13.44
C SER A 184 14.95 4.34 -12.32
N TYR A 185 14.50 3.13 -12.06
CA TYR A 185 14.97 2.25 -10.99
C TYR A 185 15.25 0.87 -11.56
N THR A 186 16.20 0.19 -10.94
CA THR A 186 16.48 -1.22 -11.24
C THR A 186 16.56 -1.99 -9.94
N PHE A 187 15.79 -3.06 -9.86
CA PHE A 187 15.71 -3.94 -8.68
C PHE A 187 16.04 -5.37 -9.07
N GLU A 188 16.58 -6.14 -8.15
CA GLU A 188 16.71 -7.58 -8.27
C GLU A 188 15.63 -8.24 -7.42
N LEU A 189 14.63 -8.83 -8.07
CA LEU A 189 13.54 -9.48 -7.35
C LEU A 189 14.03 -10.76 -6.66
N PRO A 190 13.64 -11.03 -5.42
CA PRO A 190 14.03 -12.25 -4.72
C PRO A 190 13.56 -13.50 -5.46
N LYS A 191 14.34 -14.59 -5.41
CA LYS A 191 14.04 -15.87 -6.12
C LYS A 191 12.75 -16.54 -5.67
N ALA A 192 12.33 -16.25 -4.47
CA ALA A 192 11.03 -16.62 -3.94
C ALA A 192 10.50 -15.44 -3.12
N ILE A 193 9.21 -15.22 -3.14
CA ILE A 193 8.55 -14.44 -2.10
C ILE A 193 8.57 -15.37 -0.90
N ILE A 194 9.55 -15.18 -0.04
CA ILE A 194 9.68 -15.96 1.18
C ILE A 194 8.53 -15.47 2.06
N ALA A 195 7.54 -16.36 2.27
CA ALA A 195 6.69 -16.19 3.43
C ALA A 195 7.64 -16.09 4.64
N PRO A 196 7.54 -15.07 5.50
CA PRO A 196 8.37 -14.97 6.69
C PRO A 196 8.30 -16.33 7.40
N GLU A 197 9.45 -16.83 7.85
CA GLU A 197 9.50 -18.12 8.55
C GLU A 197 8.47 -18.12 9.68
N THR A 198 7.57 -19.09 9.65
CA THR A 198 6.57 -19.28 10.69
C THR A 198 7.24 -19.31 12.06
N ASN A 199 6.85 -18.36 12.93
CA ASN A 199 7.20 -18.35 14.37
C ASN A 199 8.68 -18.25 14.76
N LYS A 200 9.40 -17.24 14.32
CA LYS A 200 10.48 -16.70 15.16
C LYS A 200 9.91 -15.56 15.99
N THR A 201 9.75 -15.79 17.30
CA THR A 201 9.72 -14.73 18.31
C THR A 201 10.91 -13.82 18.01
N VAL A 202 10.65 -12.61 17.53
CA VAL A 202 11.69 -11.61 17.34
C VAL A 202 12.24 -11.28 18.71
N ASP A 203 13.40 -11.83 19.01
CA ASP A 203 14.18 -11.44 20.19
C ASP A 203 14.63 -9.99 19.95
N LYS A 204 14.07 -9.06 20.73
CA LYS A 204 14.28 -7.61 20.59
C LYS A 204 15.68 -7.14 20.99
N THR A 205 16.67 -8.01 20.98
CA THR A 205 18.03 -7.72 21.50
C THR A 205 19.11 -7.58 20.44
N GLU A 206 18.85 -7.73 19.15
CA GLU A 206 19.86 -7.42 18.13
C GLU A 206 19.76 -6.00 17.62
N THR A 207 20.43 -5.10 18.30
CA THR A 207 20.80 -3.77 17.81
C THR A 207 21.73 -3.94 16.60
N LYS A 208 21.26 -3.56 15.42
CA LYS A 208 22.12 -3.48 14.24
C LYS A 208 23.27 -2.49 14.50
N LYS A 209 24.50 -2.98 14.37
CA LYS A 209 25.71 -2.17 14.26
C LYS A 209 25.81 -1.57 12.86
#